data_58a820161dd5351963aea12cec57ca84
#
_entry.id   58a820161dd5351963aea12cec57ca84
#
_cell.length_a   1.000
_cell.length_b   1.000
_cell.length_c   1.000
_cell.angle_alpha   90.00
_cell.angle_beta   90.00
_cell.angle_gamma   90.00
#
_symmetry.space_group_name_H-M   'P 1'
#
loop_
_entity.id
_entity.type
_entity.pdbx_description
1 polymer ?
#
loop_
_entity_poly.entity_id
_entity_poly.type
_entity_poly.pdbx_seq_one_letter_code
_entity_poly.pdbx_strand_id
1 'polypeptide(L)'
;MQNWIKNKICKNSRKSKANKISRLKNFLMVSFLSIFLLCVTTGFIIAGFIYFHFSKDLPDVRQLKVYQPSTITQIYSDSDEKIAEFYIEKRIIVKLEDIPLPLKQATLAVEDSNFYYHFGIDPKAIFRAFITNIKAGHVVEGGSTITQQLTKTMFLSRERTLPRKI
;
A
#
# COMPACT_ATOMS: atom_id res chain seq x y z
N MET A 1 6.51 -14.30 74.18
CA MET A 1 6.69 -15.38 73.19
C MET A 1 5.57 -15.39 72.09
N GLN A 2 4.30 -15.22 72.42
CA GLN A 2 3.17 -15.23 71.44
C GLN A 2 3.22 -14.14 70.35
N ASN A 3 3.65 -12.92 70.61
CA ASN A 3 3.72 -11.86 69.61
C ASN A 3 4.78 -12.07 68.51
N TRP A 4 5.87 -12.77 68.84
CA TRP A 4 6.93 -13.13 67.88
C TRP A 4 6.42 -14.17 66.89
N ILE A 5 5.66 -15.16 67.35
CA ILE A 5 5.08 -16.19 66.48
C ILE A 5 4.04 -15.61 65.51
N LYS A 6 3.14 -14.73 65.98
CA LYS A 6 2.17 -14.02 65.14
C LYS A 6 2.82 -13.18 64.03
N ASN A 7 3.89 -12.46 64.39
CA ASN A 7 4.63 -11.67 63.39
C ASN A 7 5.34 -12.51 62.35
N LYS A 8 5.88 -13.66 62.71
CA LYS A 8 6.53 -14.59 61.77
C LYS A 8 5.52 -15.24 60.81
N ILE A 9 4.34 -15.64 61.29
CA ILE A 9 3.25 -16.18 60.47
C ILE A 9 2.72 -15.12 59.51
N CYS A 10 2.48 -13.89 59.96
CA CYS A 10 1.99 -12.80 59.12
C CYS A 10 3.01 -12.43 58.03
N LYS A 11 4.31 -12.43 58.33
CA LYS A 11 5.37 -12.16 57.36
C LYS A 11 5.50 -13.23 56.30
N ASN A 12 5.36 -14.50 56.67
CA ASN A 12 5.35 -15.63 55.74
C ASN A 12 4.12 -15.63 54.84
N SER A 13 2.93 -15.34 55.37
CA SER A 13 1.69 -15.20 54.56
C SER A 13 1.80 -14.09 53.55
N ARG A 14 2.34 -12.92 53.89
CA ARG A 14 2.59 -11.81 52.96
C ARG A 14 3.59 -12.16 51.88
N LYS A 15 4.69 -12.87 52.21
CA LYS A 15 5.69 -13.36 51.25
C LYS A 15 5.07 -14.38 50.26
N SER A 16 4.26 -15.29 50.76
CA SER A 16 3.56 -16.29 49.90
C SER A 16 2.60 -15.63 48.93
N LYS A 17 1.80 -14.62 49.37
CA LYS A 17 0.92 -13.86 48.51
C LYS A 17 1.67 -13.04 47.48
N ALA A 18 2.76 -12.38 47.83
CA ALA A 18 3.60 -11.62 46.93
C ALA A 18 4.21 -12.50 45.83
N ASN A 19 4.72 -13.70 46.19
CA ASN A 19 5.24 -14.66 45.21
C ASN A 19 4.18 -15.21 44.28
N LYS A 20 2.95 -15.42 44.74
CA LYS A 20 1.84 -15.87 43.93
C LYS A 20 1.43 -14.79 42.90
N ILE A 21 1.39 -13.52 43.32
CA ILE A 21 1.07 -12.39 42.46
C ILE A 21 2.17 -12.20 41.41
N SER A 22 3.45 -12.30 41.78
CA SER A 22 4.55 -12.16 40.81
C SER A 22 4.56 -13.30 39.77
N ARG A 23 4.29 -14.54 40.18
CA ARG A 23 4.14 -15.66 39.25
C ARG A 23 2.98 -15.46 38.27
N LEU A 24 1.83 -14.99 38.76
CA LEU A 24 0.68 -14.69 37.92
C LEU A 24 1.00 -13.58 36.91
N LYS A 25 1.65 -12.51 37.36
CA LYS A 25 2.09 -11.40 36.48
C LYS A 25 3.06 -11.89 35.40
N ASN A 26 4.05 -12.69 35.78
CA ASN A 26 5.00 -13.25 34.82
C ASN A 26 4.32 -14.21 33.82
N PHE A 27 3.39 -15.02 34.28
CA PHE A 27 2.61 -15.91 33.43
C PHE A 27 1.77 -15.12 32.40
N LEU A 28 1.06 -14.07 32.85
CA LEU A 28 0.30 -13.21 31.96
C LEU A 28 1.19 -12.46 30.96
N MET A 29 2.35 -11.97 31.40
CA MET A 29 3.31 -11.31 30.53
C MET A 29 3.86 -12.27 29.45
N VAL A 30 4.25 -13.49 29.82
CA VAL A 30 4.75 -14.50 28.89
C VAL A 30 3.64 -14.93 27.92
N SER A 31 2.41 -15.12 28.42
CA SER A 31 1.26 -15.46 27.58
C SER A 31 0.96 -14.34 26.56
N PHE A 32 0.97 -13.08 26.98
CA PHE A 32 0.80 -11.93 26.10
C PHE A 32 1.90 -11.86 25.04
N LEU A 33 3.17 -12.08 25.45
CA LEU A 33 4.30 -12.04 24.53
C LEU A 33 4.23 -13.20 23.51
N SER A 34 3.80 -14.39 23.94
CA SER A 34 3.65 -15.54 23.02
C SER A 34 2.52 -15.32 22.01
N ILE A 35 1.39 -14.76 22.43
CA ILE A 35 0.28 -14.41 21.54
C ILE A 35 0.73 -13.32 20.53
N PHE A 36 1.41 -12.30 21.01
CA PHE A 36 1.95 -11.26 20.15
C PHE A 36 2.91 -11.82 19.09
N LEU A 37 3.86 -12.68 19.51
CA LEU A 37 4.79 -13.32 18.60
C LEU A 37 4.07 -14.20 17.57
N LEU A 38 3.04 -14.96 18.01
CA LEU A 38 2.21 -15.77 17.11
C LEU A 38 1.49 -14.89 16.07
N CYS A 39 0.91 -13.78 16.46
CA CYS A 39 0.26 -12.85 15.53
C CYS A 39 1.25 -12.27 14.52
N VAL A 40 2.45 -11.90 14.96
CA VAL A 40 3.50 -11.36 14.08
C VAL A 40 3.96 -12.42 13.08
N THR A 41 4.26 -13.63 13.54
CA THR A 41 4.70 -14.73 12.65
C THR A 41 3.62 -15.12 11.65
N THR A 42 2.36 -15.19 12.08
CA THR A 42 1.22 -15.47 11.18
C THR A 42 1.08 -14.35 10.14
N GLY A 43 1.23 -13.09 10.54
CA GLY A 43 1.23 -11.93 9.63
C GLY A 43 2.33 -12.02 8.57
N PHE A 44 3.54 -12.38 8.94
CA PHE A 44 4.65 -12.58 7.99
C PHE A 44 4.40 -13.75 7.03
N ILE A 45 3.83 -14.86 7.51
CA ILE A 45 3.49 -16.02 6.67
C ILE A 45 2.44 -15.63 5.63
N ILE A 46 1.38 -14.92 6.04
CA ILE A 46 0.33 -14.47 5.14
C ILE A 46 0.90 -13.47 4.10
N ALA A 47 1.71 -12.51 4.54
CA ALA A 47 2.35 -11.56 3.64
C ALA A 47 3.28 -12.25 2.63
N GLY A 48 4.07 -13.23 3.08
CA GLY A 48 4.93 -14.04 2.22
C GLY A 48 4.13 -14.88 1.21
N PHE A 49 3.02 -15.47 1.64
CA PHE A 49 2.12 -16.21 0.76
C PHE A 49 1.51 -15.32 -0.32
N ILE A 50 0.99 -14.15 0.05
CA ILE A 50 0.44 -13.16 -0.88
C ILE A 50 1.53 -12.74 -1.88
N TYR A 51 2.70 -12.35 -1.38
CA TYR A 51 3.81 -11.95 -2.24
C TYR A 51 4.17 -13.05 -3.25
N PHE A 52 4.34 -14.30 -2.80
CA PHE A 52 4.73 -15.41 -3.65
C PHE A 52 3.64 -15.78 -4.67
N HIS A 53 2.37 -15.69 -4.26
CA HIS A 53 1.24 -15.98 -5.14
C HIS A 53 1.13 -14.96 -6.27
N PHE A 54 1.25 -13.67 -5.96
CA PHE A 54 1.12 -12.61 -6.97
C PHE A 54 2.42 -12.33 -7.75
N SER A 55 3.59 -12.73 -7.24
CA SER A 55 4.86 -12.57 -7.96
C SER A 55 5.03 -13.50 -9.15
N LYS A 56 4.27 -14.61 -9.22
CA LYS A 56 4.41 -15.60 -10.30
C LYS A 56 3.91 -15.12 -11.65
N ASP A 57 2.91 -14.27 -11.65
CA ASP A 57 2.22 -13.81 -12.86
C ASP A 57 2.56 -12.35 -13.19
N LEU A 58 3.72 -11.86 -12.75
CA LEU A 58 4.15 -10.50 -13.05
C LEU A 58 4.44 -10.37 -14.55
N PRO A 59 3.77 -9.42 -15.25
CA PRO A 59 4.02 -9.17 -16.66
C PRO A 59 5.43 -8.63 -16.89
N ASP A 60 6.03 -9.00 -18.03
CA ASP A 60 7.36 -8.52 -18.40
C ASP A 60 7.31 -7.01 -18.70
N VAL A 61 8.05 -6.22 -17.94
CA VAL A 61 8.20 -4.76 -18.12
C VAL A 61 8.76 -4.39 -19.50
N ARG A 62 9.37 -5.33 -20.24
CA ARG A 62 9.83 -5.11 -21.62
C ARG A 62 8.68 -4.79 -22.57
N GLN A 63 7.48 -5.27 -22.26
CA GLN A 63 6.26 -4.96 -23.03
C GLN A 63 5.93 -3.46 -23.03
N LEU A 64 6.33 -2.71 -21.99
CA LEU A 64 6.17 -1.25 -21.96
C LEU A 64 6.98 -0.53 -23.03
N LYS A 65 8.15 -1.07 -23.44
CA LYS A 65 8.97 -0.47 -24.49
C LYS A 65 8.36 -0.61 -25.88
N VAL A 66 7.51 -1.61 -26.07
CA VAL A 66 6.85 -1.93 -27.34
C VAL A 66 5.41 -1.42 -27.37
N TYR A 67 4.94 -0.85 -26.25
CA TYR A 67 3.57 -0.36 -26.17
C TYR A 67 3.33 0.78 -27.17
N GLN A 68 2.45 0.52 -28.12
CA GLN A 68 1.94 1.51 -29.06
C GLN A 68 0.51 1.87 -28.64
N PRO A 69 0.27 3.08 -28.14
CA PRO A 69 -1.10 3.52 -27.84
C PRO A 69 -1.91 3.56 -29.13
N SER A 70 -3.23 3.31 -29.02
CA SER A 70 -4.15 3.47 -30.16
C SER A 70 -4.06 4.89 -30.69
N THR A 71 -3.74 5.00 -31.96
CA THR A 71 -3.62 6.27 -32.70
C THR A 71 -4.88 6.58 -33.46
N ILE A 72 -4.98 7.80 -33.95
CA ILE A 72 -6.06 8.28 -34.81
C ILE A 72 -5.78 7.77 -36.23
N THR A 73 -6.77 7.13 -36.88
CA THR A 73 -6.73 6.85 -38.30
C THR A 73 -7.34 8.03 -39.04
N GLN A 74 -6.56 8.70 -39.87
CA GLN A 74 -7.01 9.83 -40.67
C GLN A 74 -7.17 9.43 -42.13
N ILE A 75 -8.25 9.83 -42.75
CA ILE A 75 -8.53 9.62 -44.18
C ILE A 75 -8.42 10.96 -44.88
N TYR A 76 -7.65 10.97 -45.94
CA TYR A 76 -7.44 12.15 -46.78
C TYR A 76 -8.02 11.94 -48.19
N SER A 77 -8.41 13.04 -48.85
CA SER A 77 -8.80 13.05 -50.25
C SER A 77 -7.56 12.96 -51.15
N ASP A 78 -7.79 12.82 -52.44
CA ASP A 78 -6.76 12.91 -53.47
C ASP A 78 -6.03 14.27 -53.48
N SER A 79 -6.67 15.30 -52.94
CA SER A 79 -6.15 16.68 -52.83
C SER A 79 -5.54 16.97 -51.43
N ASP A 80 -5.19 15.92 -50.65
CA ASP A 80 -4.64 16.03 -49.29
C ASP A 80 -5.56 16.72 -48.27
N GLU A 81 -6.86 16.85 -48.57
CA GLU A 81 -7.83 17.34 -47.60
C GLU A 81 -8.29 16.21 -46.68
N LYS A 82 -8.27 16.48 -45.36
CA LYS A 82 -8.73 15.53 -44.37
C LYS A 82 -10.25 15.34 -44.44
N ILE A 83 -10.70 14.16 -44.85
CA ILE A 83 -12.11 13.83 -44.98
C ILE A 83 -12.72 13.30 -43.69
N ALA A 84 -12.00 12.43 -43.00
CA ALA A 84 -12.52 11.76 -41.80
C ALA A 84 -11.41 11.39 -40.80
N GLU A 85 -11.79 11.24 -39.54
CA GLU A 85 -10.94 10.70 -38.47
C GLU A 85 -11.70 9.56 -37.77
N PHE A 86 -11.03 8.42 -37.58
CA PHE A 86 -11.53 7.30 -36.78
C PHE A 86 -10.64 7.10 -35.57
N TYR A 87 -11.23 7.09 -34.38
CA TYR A 87 -10.52 6.88 -33.12
C TYR A 87 -11.47 6.31 -32.05
N ILE A 88 -10.92 5.51 -31.15
CA ILE A 88 -11.61 5.12 -29.92
C ILE A 88 -11.41 6.25 -28.88
N GLU A 89 -10.18 6.74 -28.78
CA GLU A 89 -9.80 7.90 -27.98
C GLU A 89 -8.90 8.79 -28.84
N LYS A 90 -9.23 10.08 -28.92
CA LYS A 90 -8.43 11.05 -29.68
C LYS A 90 -7.16 11.37 -28.92
N ARG A 91 -6.08 10.65 -29.21
CA ARG A 91 -4.79 10.83 -28.57
C ARG A 91 -3.77 11.42 -29.53
N ILE A 92 -3.11 12.48 -29.07
CA ILE A 92 -1.95 13.06 -29.75
C ILE A 92 -0.72 12.66 -28.92
N ILE A 93 0.16 11.88 -29.52
CA ILE A 93 1.39 11.44 -28.85
C ILE A 93 2.41 12.55 -28.95
N VAL A 94 2.88 13.01 -27.80
CA VAL A 94 3.95 14.00 -27.66
C VAL A 94 5.11 13.40 -26.88
N LYS A 95 6.33 13.84 -27.19
CA LYS A 95 7.51 13.42 -26.41
C LYS A 95 7.49 14.12 -25.06
N LEU A 96 8.05 13.46 -24.04
CA LEU A 96 8.14 14.05 -22.70
C LEU A 96 8.93 15.38 -22.70
N GLU A 97 9.90 15.52 -23.62
CA GLU A 97 10.71 16.72 -23.77
C GLU A 97 9.90 17.91 -24.23
N ASP A 98 8.90 17.69 -25.07
CA ASP A 98 8.02 18.72 -25.63
C ASP A 98 6.96 19.24 -24.63
N ILE A 99 6.81 18.54 -23.49
CA ILE A 99 5.86 18.96 -22.45
C ILE A 99 6.51 20.06 -21.60
N PRO A 100 5.86 21.23 -21.43
CA PRO A 100 6.37 22.31 -20.60
C PRO A 100 6.67 21.87 -19.16
N LEU A 101 7.78 22.35 -18.61
CA LEU A 101 8.19 22.01 -17.25
C LEU A 101 7.13 22.30 -16.17
N PRO A 102 6.41 23.44 -16.22
CA PRO A 102 5.34 23.71 -15.26
C PRO A 102 4.23 22.65 -15.26
N LEU A 103 3.88 22.11 -16.45
CA LEU A 103 2.86 21.05 -16.54
C LEU A 103 3.34 19.75 -15.91
N LYS A 104 4.59 19.35 -16.16
CA LYS A 104 5.20 18.19 -15.50
C LYS A 104 5.19 18.32 -13.98
N GLN A 105 5.60 19.51 -13.49
CA GLN A 105 5.64 19.80 -12.05
C GLN A 105 4.24 19.82 -11.43
N ALA A 106 3.26 20.41 -12.11
CA ALA A 106 1.88 20.42 -11.64
C ALA A 106 1.29 19.02 -11.53
N THR A 107 1.53 18.17 -12.54
CA THR A 107 1.10 16.77 -12.52
C THR A 107 1.72 16.01 -11.34
N LEU A 108 3.03 16.14 -11.14
CA LEU A 108 3.72 15.50 -10.01
C LEU A 108 3.21 16.03 -8.66
N ALA A 109 2.99 17.32 -8.54
CA ALA A 109 2.52 17.92 -7.30
C ALA A 109 1.13 17.43 -6.88
N VAL A 110 0.24 17.21 -7.86
CA VAL A 110 -1.14 16.76 -7.60
C VAL A 110 -1.23 15.25 -7.41
N GLU A 111 -0.59 14.48 -8.28
CA GLU A 111 -0.74 13.02 -8.32
C GLU A 111 0.26 12.30 -7.40
N ASP A 112 1.50 12.80 -7.31
CA ASP A 112 2.58 12.12 -6.60
C ASP A 112 3.70 13.09 -6.20
N SER A 113 3.46 13.89 -5.19
CA SER A 113 4.39 14.93 -4.75
C SER A 113 5.78 14.40 -4.32
N ASN A 114 5.87 13.13 -3.97
CA ASN A 114 7.10 12.46 -3.54
C ASN A 114 7.70 11.54 -4.62
N PHE A 115 7.30 11.68 -5.88
CA PHE A 115 7.67 10.80 -6.99
C PHE A 115 9.15 10.44 -7.06
N TYR A 116 10.04 11.38 -6.82
CA TYR A 116 11.49 11.18 -6.86
C TYR A 116 12.09 10.57 -5.59
N TYR A 117 11.29 10.38 -4.52
CA TYR A 117 11.78 9.96 -3.20
C TYR A 117 11.32 8.56 -2.79
N HIS A 118 10.55 7.86 -3.63
CA HIS A 118 10.08 6.50 -3.35
C HIS A 118 10.34 5.55 -4.53
N PHE A 119 10.28 4.25 -4.27
CA PHE A 119 10.55 3.18 -5.25
C PHE A 119 9.31 2.73 -6.05
N GLY A 120 8.31 3.57 -6.21
CA GLY A 120 7.06 3.22 -6.88
C GLY A 120 5.87 3.09 -5.93
N ILE A 121 6.09 2.98 -4.63
CA ILE A 121 5.07 3.01 -3.57
C ILE A 121 5.48 4.08 -2.55
N ASP A 122 4.56 4.96 -2.17
CA ASP A 122 4.76 5.92 -1.09
C ASP A 122 3.97 5.50 0.17
N PRO A 123 4.61 4.84 1.16
CA PRO A 123 3.95 4.43 2.39
C PRO A 123 3.41 5.60 3.21
N LYS A 124 4.06 6.77 3.12
CA LYS A 124 3.63 7.98 3.85
C LYS A 124 2.32 8.53 3.27
N ALA A 125 2.22 8.58 1.94
CA ALA A 125 1.00 9.00 1.26
C ALA A 125 -0.16 8.03 1.54
N ILE A 126 0.09 6.72 1.52
CA ILE A 126 -0.90 5.69 1.87
C ILE A 126 -1.40 5.88 3.31
N PHE A 127 -0.49 6.06 4.26
CA PHE A 127 -0.86 6.25 5.66
C PHE A 127 -1.62 7.56 5.88
N ARG A 128 -1.19 8.65 5.24
CA ARG A 128 -1.90 9.94 5.27
C ARG A 128 -3.32 9.79 4.74
N ALA A 129 -3.48 9.24 3.54
CA ALA A 129 -4.79 9.01 2.92
C ALA A 129 -5.68 8.12 3.79
N PHE A 130 -5.13 7.07 4.42
CA PHE A 130 -5.87 6.20 5.33
C PHE A 130 -6.44 6.98 6.53
N ILE A 131 -5.61 7.80 7.20
CA ILE A 131 -6.06 8.62 8.34
C ILE A 131 -7.10 9.65 7.91
N THR A 132 -6.89 10.32 6.77
CA THR A 132 -7.83 11.31 6.24
C THR A 132 -9.20 10.69 5.93
N ASN A 133 -9.21 9.53 5.29
CA ASN A 133 -10.44 8.81 4.94
C ASN A 133 -11.20 8.29 6.17
N ILE A 134 -10.48 7.81 7.21
CA ILE A 134 -11.11 7.44 8.48
C ILE A 134 -11.78 8.64 9.13
N LYS A 135 -11.09 9.80 9.18
CA LYS A 135 -11.65 11.02 9.78
C LYS A 135 -12.87 11.54 9.02
N ALA A 136 -12.85 11.42 7.70
CA ALA A 136 -13.97 11.85 6.85
C ALA A 136 -15.13 10.86 6.80
N GLY A 137 -14.93 9.59 7.19
CA GLY A 137 -15.94 8.54 7.10
C GLY A 137 -16.20 8.03 5.66
N HIS A 138 -15.52 8.57 4.66
CA HIS A 138 -15.60 8.18 3.25
C HIS A 138 -14.26 8.43 2.55
N VAL A 139 -14.12 7.95 1.31
CA VAL A 139 -12.88 8.12 0.54
C VAL A 139 -12.82 9.54 -0.03
N VAL A 140 -11.94 10.38 0.51
CA VAL A 140 -11.66 11.76 0.08
C VAL A 140 -10.26 11.89 -0.53
N GLU A 141 -9.31 11.04 -0.13
CA GLU A 141 -7.92 11.12 -0.56
C GLU A 141 -7.41 9.77 -1.04
N GLY A 142 -6.66 9.76 -2.15
CA GLY A 142 -5.95 8.60 -2.68
C GLY A 142 -4.47 8.63 -2.27
N GLY A 143 -3.90 7.45 -1.99
CA GLY A 143 -2.47 7.29 -1.73
C GLY A 143 -1.73 6.55 -2.83
N SER A 144 -2.30 6.48 -4.05
CA SER A 144 -1.66 5.77 -5.17
C SER A 144 -0.64 6.66 -5.87
N THR A 145 0.56 6.12 -6.10
CA THR A 145 1.62 6.79 -6.87
C THR A 145 1.37 6.72 -8.38
N ILE A 146 2.04 7.58 -9.16
CA ILE A 146 2.00 7.53 -10.64
C ILE A 146 2.45 6.15 -11.14
N THR A 147 3.48 5.56 -10.54
CA THR A 147 3.95 4.21 -10.89
C THR A 147 2.86 3.15 -10.71
N GLN A 148 2.12 3.19 -9.60
CA GLN A 148 1.00 2.27 -9.37
C GLN A 148 -0.16 2.52 -10.35
N GLN A 149 -0.44 3.79 -10.69
CA GLN A 149 -1.47 4.12 -11.67
C GLN A 149 -1.09 3.62 -13.07
N LEU A 150 0.18 3.79 -13.47
CA LEU A 150 0.70 3.27 -14.73
C LEU A 150 0.56 1.74 -14.80
N THR A 151 1.01 1.03 -13.77
CA THR A 151 0.90 -0.43 -13.70
C THR A 151 -0.55 -0.90 -13.81
N LYS A 152 -1.47 -0.25 -13.10
CA LYS A 152 -2.90 -0.56 -13.19
C LYS A 152 -3.46 -0.36 -14.60
N THR A 153 -3.02 0.68 -15.29
CA THR A 153 -3.54 1.03 -16.62
C THR A 153 -3.00 0.11 -17.70
N MET A 154 -1.75 -0.31 -17.57
CA MET A 154 -1.06 -1.08 -18.61
C MET A 154 -1.25 -2.59 -18.48
N PHE A 155 -1.28 -3.11 -17.27
CA PHE A 155 -1.23 -4.56 -17.02
C PHE A 155 -2.50 -5.14 -16.41
N LEU A 156 -3.38 -4.31 -15.84
CA LEU A 156 -4.57 -4.80 -15.17
C LEU A 156 -5.84 -4.44 -15.96
N SER A 157 -6.84 -5.30 -15.89
CA SER A 157 -8.13 -5.06 -16.51
C SER A 157 -8.79 -3.79 -15.95
N ARG A 158 -9.67 -3.15 -16.74
CA ARG A 158 -10.43 -1.96 -16.32
C ARG A 158 -11.45 -2.26 -15.22
N GLU A 159 -11.73 -3.53 -14.92
CA GLU A 159 -12.67 -3.93 -13.88
C GLU A 159 -12.14 -3.57 -12.47
N ARG A 160 -13.00 -2.98 -11.65
CA ARG A 160 -12.68 -2.58 -10.27
C ARG A 160 -12.76 -3.77 -9.32
N THR A 161 -11.89 -4.76 -9.48
CA THR A 161 -11.83 -5.96 -8.63
C THR A 161 -10.82 -5.83 -7.49
N LEU A 162 -11.02 -6.59 -6.40
CA LEU A 162 -10.06 -6.63 -5.28
C LEU A 162 -8.65 -7.09 -5.69
N PRO A 163 -8.48 -8.11 -6.56
CA PRO A 163 -7.14 -8.52 -7.03
C PRO A 163 -6.36 -7.39 -7.72
N ARG A 164 -7.06 -6.43 -8.35
CA ARG A 164 -6.42 -5.26 -8.97
C ARG A 164 -5.84 -4.26 -7.96
N LYS A 165 -6.27 -4.32 -6.68
CA LYS A 165 -5.82 -3.39 -5.63
C LYS A 165 -4.66 -3.93 -4.81
N ILE A 166 -4.42 -5.24 -4.87
CA ILE A 166 -3.32 -5.95 -4.22
C ILE A 166 -2.12 -6.01 -5.16
#